data_e15c7105796675adcd13acb909965bc9
#
_entry.id   e15c7105796675adcd13acb909965bc9
#
_cell.length_a   1.000
_cell.length_b   1.000
_cell.length_c   1.000
_cell.angle_alpha   90.00
_cell.angle_beta   90.00
_cell.angle_gamma   90.00
#
_symmetry.space_group_name_H-M   'P 1'
#
loop_
_entity.id
_entity.type
_entity.pdbx_description
1 polymer ?
#
loop_
_entity_poly.entity_id
_entity_poly.type
_entity_poly.pdbx_seq_one_letter_code
_entity_poly.pdbx_strand_id
1 'polypeptide(L)'
;MKKAAIMLISLGVLVVIAGQIYLSQQTEPKAPRVANKTTLRNTESGTVVGFIDKLGARSWQGIPFAQPPVGRLRWRAPQTPIPTQTTIEALQPGALCPQFASLLSGAQEQAPSGSIAGEEDCLYLNVWSPPNAAKLPVMLWIHGGGNTIGHGGSYNGAALATERDVVIVTINYRLGIFGWFSHPALQTGDLLDDSGNYGTLDVIRALEWVQSNIEVFGGDPDNVTVFGESAGAFDTLAMMATPLAEGLFHRAIVQSGGFSPTSLSRAQNYQEEGGAALSSQEIVAKMLIQDGLVENREAAKNLAQDMPKTELRDYLYGKTPAQIFAHLDGGGFGMIPLPDNFGDGHVLADLSTEEIFSNAENHNQVPVILGTNRDEPSLFMARAPQYVENWLGFLPRLKDPEAYKRTVYYGAQAWKYRGVDSLANYMRSSGNEHVYAYRFDWDEEPSQLGFDLSVALGAAHGLEIAFAFNDFEGGMGLGYIYPGNDGQYSLAASMSSYWTQFAYTGNPDQGRDGTETPWLSWGTNGKRSLILDTPTDQGIFMNDQQVTLEELRHELINDPNITDPQERCNLYRGTFRDLAASPEAKAVCAGT
;
A
#
# COMPACT_ATOMS: atom_id res chain seq x y z
N MET A 1 44.70 -18.94 22.70
CA MET A 1 44.43 -17.84 21.79
C MET A 1 44.44 -18.26 20.32
N LYS A 2 45.48 -18.86 19.76
CA LYS A 2 45.49 -19.25 18.31
C LYS A 2 44.39 -20.27 17.92
N LYS A 3 44.04 -21.26 18.74
CA LYS A 3 42.96 -22.22 18.46
C LYS A 3 41.55 -21.58 18.46
N ALA A 4 41.30 -20.61 19.36
CA ALA A 4 40.03 -19.87 19.42
C ALA A 4 39.85 -18.91 18.22
N ALA A 5 40.94 -18.27 17.77
CA ALA A 5 40.91 -17.41 16.58
C ALA A 5 40.66 -18.22 15.29
N ILE A 6 41.25 -19.42 15.17
CA ILE A 6 41.03 -20.32 14.03
C ILE A 6 39.55 -20.81 14.01
N MET A 7 39.00 -21.13 15.19
CA MET A 7 37.59 -21.57 15.30
C MET A 7 36.59 -20.46 14.96
N LEU A 8 36.88 -19.21 15.34
CA LEU A 8 36.06 -18.03 14.98
C LEU A 8 36.14 -17.70 13.48
N ILE A 9 37.32 -17.83 12.86
CA ILE A 9 37.49 -17.63 11.42
C ILE A 9 36.76 -18.75 10.65
N SER A 10 36.83 -20.00 11.10
CA SER A 10 36.12 -21.12 10.48
C SER A 10 34.60 -20.99 10.59
N LEU A 11 34.08 -20.48 11.72
CA LEU A 11 32.67 -20.23 11.92
C LEU A 11 32.18 -19.06 11.02
N GLY A 12 32.95 -17.99 10.89
CA GLY A 12 32.65 -16.86 9.99
C GLY A 12 32.62 -17.27 8.51
N VAL A 13 33.57 -18.12 8.09
CA VAL A 13 33.60 -18.67 6.74
C VAL A 13 32.42 -19.60 6.48
N LEU A 14 32.00 -20.42 7.44
CA LEU A 14 30.82 -21.29 7.31
C LEU A 14 29.51 -20.48 7.24
N VAL A 15 29.39 -19.40 7.99
CA VAL A 15 28.21 -18.50 7.91
C VAL A 15 28.15 -17.77 6.55
N VAL A 16 29.29 -17.32 6.03
CA VAL A 16 29.35 -16.70 4.69
C VAL A 16 29.03 -17.74 3.60
N ILE A 17 29.55 -18.96 3.71
CA ILE A 17 29.27 -20.04 2.75
C ILE A 17 27.80 -20.47 2.85
N ALA A 18 27.24 -20.62 4.06
CA ALA A 18 25.83 -20.93 4.25
C ALA A 18 24.92 -19.80 3.71
N GLY A 19 25.28 -18.53 3.95
CA GLY A 19 24.61 -17.38 3.39
C GLY A 19 24.70 -17.34 1.85
N GLN A 20 25.85 -17.66 1.27
CA GLN A 20 25.99 -17.74 -0.19
C GLN A 20 25.25 -18.94 -0.80
N ILE A 21 25.22 -20.09 -0.11
CA ILE A 21 24.43 -21.26 -0.56
C ILE A 21 22.93 -20.95 -0.45
N TYR A 22 22.48 -20.31 0.63
CA TYR A 22 21.09 -19.87 0.78
C TYR A 22 20.69 -18.85 -0.31
N LEU A 23 21.54 -17.86 -0.58
CA LEU A 23 21.31 -16.90 -1.65
C LEU A 23 21.38 -17.55 -3.04
N SER A 24 22.27 -18.54 -3.26
CA SER A 24 22.35 -19.26 -4.54
C SER A 24 21.18 -20.21 -4.78
N GLN A 25 20.56 -20.75 -3.72
CA GLN A 25 19.34 -21.55 -3.84
C GLN A 25 18.10 -20.69 -4.16
N GLN A 26 18.10 -19.41 -3.80
CA GLN A 26 17.06 -18.46 -4.22
C GLN A 26 17.24 -17.95 -5.66
N THR A 27 18.40 -18.17 -6.27
CA THR A 27 18.74 -17.70 -7.63
C THR A 27 18.75 -18.80 -8.70
N GLU A 28 18.06 -19.94 -8.49
CA GLU A 28 17.79 -20.81 -9.64
C GLU A 28 16.99 -20.01 -10.67
N PRO A 29 17.45 -19.89 -11.92
CA PRO A 29 16.73 -19.17 -12.94
C PRO A 29 15.35 -19.81 -13.07
N LYS A 30 14.29 -19.05 -12.75
CA LYS A 30 12.91 -19.51 -12.95
C LYS A 30 12.81 -19.94 -14.42
N ALA A 31 12.36 -21.16 -14.68
CA ALA A 31 12.17 -21.64 -16.05
C ALA A 31 11.33 -20.61 -16.83
N PRO A 32 11.72 -20.27 -18.08
CA PRO A 32 10.98 -19.30 -18.88
C PRO A 32 9.53 -19.76 -19.02
N ARG A 33 8.60 -18.85 -18.74
CA ARG A 33 7.17 -19.12 -18.94
C ARG A 33 6.89 -19.28 -20.42
N VAL A 34 6.06 -20.27 -20.75
CA VAL A 34 5.73 -20.61 -22.13
C VAL A 34 4.26 -20.29 -22.41
N ALA A 35 4.02 -19.56 -23.49
CA ALA A 35 2.68 -19.22 -23.93
C ALA A 35 1.82 -20.46 -24.15
N ASN A 36 0.61 -20.46 -23.59
CA ASN A 36 -0.34 -21.55 -23.75
C ASN A 36 -1.54 -21.10 -24.57
N LYS A 37 -1.78 -21.73 -25.72
CA LYS A 37 -2.86 -21.34 -26.64
C LYS A 37 -4.27 -21.40 -26.03
N THR A 38 -4.48 -22.18 -24.98
CA THR A 38 -5.78 -22.25 -24.28
C THR A 38 -6.08 -20.99 -23.50
N THR A 39 -5.08 -20.13 -23.30
CA THR A 39 -5.19 -18.84 -22.62
C THR A 39 -5.39 -17.65 -23.58
N LEU A 40 -5.56 -17.86 -24.88
CA LEU A 40 -5.85 -16.77 -25.82
C LEU A 40 -7.14 -16.05 -25.45
N ARG A 41 -7.09 -14.72 -25.33
CA ARG A 41 -8.24 -13.83 -25.05
C ARG A 41 -8.19 -12.61 -25.94
N ASN A 42 -9.36 -12.10 -26.33
CA ASN A 42 -9.48 -10.83 -27.04
C ASN A 42 -9.91 -9.78 -26.04
N THR A 43 -9.14 -8.72 -25.94
CA THR A 43 -9.36 -7.58 -25.04
C THR A 43 -9.38 -6.28 -25.82
N GLU A 44 -9.74 -5.17 -25.17
CA GLU A 44 -9.65 -3.83 -25.78
C GLU A 44 -8.20 -3.45 -26.16
N SER A 45 -7.19 -4.07 -25.53
CA SER A 45 -5.77 -3.84 -25.86
C SER A 45 -5.31 -4.67 -27.05
N GLY A 46 -6.12 -5.62 -27.52
CA GLY A 46 -5.81 -6.61 -28.57
C GLY A 46 -5.88 -8.04 -28.07
N THR A 47 -5.38 -8.98 -28.88
CA THR A 47 -5.31 -10.39 -28.46
C THR A 47 -4.15 -10.62 -27.50
N VAL A 48 -4.42 -11.24 -26.35
CA VAL A 48 -3.43 -11.59 -25.34
C VAL A 48 -3.29 -13.11 -25.21
N VAL A 49 -2.08 -13.62 -24.96
CA VAL A 49 -1.83 -15.01 -24.60
C VAL A 49 -1.03 -15.06 -23.30
N GLY A 50 -1.48 -15.88 -22.36
CA GLY A 50 -0.84 -16.13 -21.08
C GLY A 50 -0.22 -17.53 -20.99
N PHE A 51 -0.05 -18.01 -19.79
CA PHE A 51 0.53 -19.30 -19.45
C PHE A 51 -0.32 -20.04 -18.40
N ILE A 52 0.02 -21.29 -18.13
CA ILE A 52 -0.50 -22.04 -16.97
C ILE A 52 0.60 -22.02 -15.91
N ASP A 53 0.27 -21.57 -14.71
CA ASP A 53 1.23 -21.49 -13.62
C ASP A 53 1.43 -22.84 -12.89
N LYS A 54 2.30 -22.87 -11.88
CA LYS A 54 2.61 -24.09 -11.10
C LYS A 54 1.43 -24.64 -10.31
N LEU A 55 0.43 -23.81 -9.97
CA LEU A 55 -0.79 -24.18 -9.26
C LEU A 55 -1.95 -24.52 -10.20
N GLY A 56 -1.75 -24.45 -11.52
CA GLY A 56 -2.75 -24.72 -12.52
C GLY A 56 -3.63 -23.54 -12.89
N ALA A 57 -3.40 -22.35 -12.32
CA ALA A 57 -4.10 -21.14 -12.71
C ALA A 57 -3.76 -20.75 -14.15
N ARG A 58 -4.74 -20.28 -14.90
CA ARG A 58 -4.52 -19.52 -16.13
C ARG A 58 -4.06 -18.13 -15.75
N SER A 59 -2.88 -17.72 -16.21
CA SER A 59 -2.22 -16.50 -15.78
C SER A 59 -1.82 -15.64 -16.98
N TRP A 60 -2.08 -14.36 -16.88
CA TRP A 60 -1.66 -13.34 -17.83
C TRP A 60 -1.00 -12.20 -17.06
N GLN A 61 0.22 -11.84 -17.44
CA GLN A 61 0.98 -10.81 -16.74
C GLN A 61 1.50 -9.78 -17.74
N GLY A 62 1.32 -8.49 -17.40
CA GLY A 62 1.74 -7.39 -18.24
C GLY A 62 0.74 -7.05 -19.37
N ILE A 63 -0.55 -7.07 -19.11
CA ILE A 63 -1.55 -6.57 -20.04
C ILE A 63 -1.65 -5.04 -19.89
N PRO A 64 -1.45 -4.23 -20.96
CA PRO A 64 -1.63 -2.79 -20.87
C PRO A 64 -3.12 -2.45 -20.73
N PHE A 65 -3.50 -1.66 -19.72
CA PHE A 65 -4.88 -1.21 -19.52
C PHE A 65 -5.10 0.27 -19.89
N ALA A 66 -4.03 0.99 -20.19
CA ALA A 66 -4.05 2.37 -20.68
C ALA A 66 -2.95 2.60 -21.71
N GLN A 67 -3.02 3.74 -22.43
CA GLN A 67 -1.89 4.19 -23.24
C GLN A 67 -0.72 4.54 -22.33
N PRO A 68 0.54 4.34 -22.79
CA PRO A 68 1.73 4.76 -22.08
C PRO A 68 1.66 6.24 -21.68
N PRO A 69 1.74 6.60 -20.38
CA PRO A 69 1.66 7.99 -19.91
C PRO A 69 3.00 8.73 -20.08
N VAL A 70 3.50 8.73 -21.31
CA VAL A 70 4.82 9.29 -21.68
C VAL A 70 4.70 10.62 -22.45
N GLY A 71 5.72 11.44 -22.41
CA GLY A 71 5.78 12.68 -23.16
C GLY A 71 4.62 13.61 -22.80
N ARG A 72 3.74 13.94 -23.73
CA ARG A 72 2.59 14.82 -23.50
C ARG A 72 1.44 14.17 -22.73
N LEU A 73 1.45 12.85 -22.53
CA LEU A 73 0.51 12.12 -21.69
C LEU A 73 1.00 12.01 -20.21
N ARG A 74 2.26 12.37 -19.92
CA ARG A 74 2.70 12.57 -18.54
C ARG A 74 1.82 13.65 -17.90
N TRP A 75 1.39 13.46 -16.65
CA TRP A 75 0.50 14.38 -15.94
C TRP A 75 -0.77 14.72 -16.73
N ARG A 76 -1.41 13.65 -17.26
CA ARG A 76 -2.74 13.68 -17.88
C ARG A 76 -3.56 12.49 -17.39
N ALA A 77 -4.87 12.61 -17.50
CA ALA A 77 -5.77 11.49 -17.28
C ALA A 77 -5.39 10.30 -18.17
N PRO A 78 -5.44 9.06 -17.67
CA PRO A 78 -5.11 7.88 -18.47
C PRO A 78 -6.10 7.73 -19.62
N GLN A 79 -5.61 7.24 -20.76
CA GLN A 79 -6.42 7.03 -21.94
C GLN A 79 -6.55 5.55 -22.26
N THR A 80 -7.67 5.15 -22.86
CA THR A 80 -7.91 3.77 -23.33
C THR A 80 -6.76 3.30 -24.21
N PRO A 81 -6.28 2.05 -24.04
CA PRO A 81 -5.18 1.52 -24.84
C PRO A 81 -5.51 1.49 -26.32
N ILE A 82 -4.50 1.65 -27.16
CA ILE A 82 -4.66 1.48 -28.62
C ILE A 82 -4.50 0.01 -28.92
N PRO A 83 -5.51 -0.67 -29.51
CA PRO A 83 -5.42 -2.10 -29.81
C PRO A 83 -4.24 -2.43 -30.73
N THR A 84 -3.42 -3.40 -30.35
CA THR A 84 -2.37 -3.91 -31.21
C THR A 84 -2.88 -5.01 -32.16
N GLN A 85 -2.29 -5.10 -33.36
CA GLN A 85 -2.59 -6.17 -34.31
C GLN A 85 -1.78 -7.44 -34.02
N THR A 86 -0.73 -7.34 -33.22
CA THR A 86 0.09 -8.47 -32.79
C THR A 86 -0.43 -9.05 -31.48
N THR A 87 -0.34 -10.37 -31.32
CA THR A 87 -0.68 -10.99 -30.03
C THR A 87 0.29 -10.54 -28.96
N ILE A 88 -0.22 -10.02 -27.85
CA ILE A 88 0.56 -9.66 -26.66
C ILE A 88 0.88 -10.94 -25.89
N GLU A 89 2.17 -11.24 -25.72
CA GLU A 89 2.64 -12.33 -24.86
C GLU A 89 2.65 -11.87 -23.39
N ALA A 90 1.54 -12.06 -22.70
CA ALA A 90 1.36 -11.68 -21.30
C ALA A 90 1.99 -12.72 -20.34
N LEU A 91 3.31 -12.88 -20.43
CA LEU A 91 4.10 -13.91 -19.74
C LEU A 91 4.92 -13.36 -18.57
N GLN A 92 5.13 -12.05 -18.50
CA GLN A 92 5.90 -11.36 -17.47
C GLN A 92 5.15 -10.11 -17.03
N PRO A 93 5.26 -9.70 -15.75
CA PRO A 93 4.72 -8.41 -15.33
C PRO A 93 5.23 -7.27 -16.21
N GLY A 94 4.41 -6.24 -16.40
CA GLY A 94 4.81 -5.02 -17.07
C GLY A 94 5.90 -4.26 -16.31
N ALA A 95 6.43 -3.22 -16.93
CA ALA A 95 7.43 -2.37 -16.31
C ALA A 95 6.96 -1.75 -15.00
N LEU A 96 7.89 -1.50 -14.08
CA LEU A 96 7.65 -0.73 -12.87
C LEU A 96 7.44 0.75 -13.21
N CYS A 97 6.55 1.44 -12.50
CA CYS A 97 6.52 2.89 -12.56
C CYS A 97 7.78 3.50 -11.91
N PRO A 98 8.20 4.72 -12.31
CA PRO A 98 9.41 5.35 -11.79
C PRO A 98 9.36 5.47 -10.26
N GLN A 99 10.37 4.95 -9.58
CA GLN A 99 10.44 4.86 -8.12
C GLN A 99 11.87 4.66 -7.62
N PHE A 100 12.11 4.86 -6.32
CA PHE A 100 13.37 4.43 -5.70
C PHE A 100 13.39 2.91 -5.49
N ALA A 101 14.47 2.28 -5.91
CA ALA A 101 14.71 0.87 -5.60
C ALA A 101 14.98 0.69 -4.10
N SER A 102 14.26 -0.23 -3.47
CA SER A 102 14.38 -0.55 -2.05
C SER A 102 13.92 -1.98 -1.77
N LEU A 103 14.07 -2.45 -0.54
CA LEU A 103 13.59 -3.78 -0.14
C LEU A 103 12.07 -3.93 -0.39
N LEU A 104 11.29 -2.88 -0.12
CA LEU A 104 9.83 -2.93 -0.24
C LEU A 104 9.31 -2.59 -1.64
N SER A 105 10.16 -2.04 -2.52
CA SER A 105 9.73 -1.63 -3.86
C SER A 105 9.58 -2.78 -4.86
N GLY A 106 10.20 -3.95 -4.58
CA GLY A 106 10.32 -5.04 -5.55
C GLY A 106 11.27 -4.74 -6.73
N ALA A 107 11.95 -3.59 -6.72
CA ALA A 107 12.82 -3.12 -7.81
C ALA A 107 14.29 -3.53 -7.68
N GLN A 108 14.66 -4.31 -6.67
CA GLN A 108 16.05 -4.67 -6.35
C GLN A 108 16.75 -5.46 -7.45
N GLU A 109 16.00 -6.24 -8.23
CA GLU A 109 16.56 -6.97 -9.38
C GLU A 109 16.92 -6.04 -10.56
N GLN A 110 16.32 -4.84 -10.62
CA GLN A 110 16.51 -3.88 -11.71
C GLN A 110 17.55 -2.81 -11.38
N ALA A 111 17.66 -2.40 -10.11
CA ALA A 111 18.52 -1.30 -9.72
C ALA A 111 19.03 -1.43 -8.25
N PRO A 112 20.22 -0.91 -7.94
CA PRO A 112 20.72 -0.86 -6.57
C PRO A 112 19.78 -0.06 -5.65
N SER A 113 19.70 -0.47 -4.38
CA SER A 113 18.89 0.25 -3.38
C SER A 113 19.27 1.74 -3.30
N GLY A 114 18.26 2.62 -3.27
CA GLY A 114 18.41 4.08 -3.28
C GLY A 114 18.62 4.70 -4.66
N SER A 115 18.77 3.91 -5.71
CA SER A 115 18.77 4.41 -7.09
C SER A 115 17.36 4.36 -7.70
N ILE A 116 17.18 4.99 -8.86
CA ILE A 116 15.89 5.04 -9.56
C ILE A 116 15.73 3.83 -10.45
N ALA A 117 14.57 3.20 -10.38
CA ALA A 117 14.13 2.10 -11.22
C ALA A 117 12.80 2.44 -11.90
N GLY A 118 12.42 1.65 -12.88
CA GLY A 118 11.15 1.76 -13.58
C GLY A 118 11.16 2.78 -14.72
N GLU A 119 10.05 2.83 -15.42
CA GLU A 119 9.82 3.71 -16.57
C GLU A 119 8.38 4.21 -16.61
N GLU A 120 8.10 5.28 -17.35
CA GLU A 120 6.77 5.88 -17.38
C GLU A 120 5.74 5.03 -18.11
N ASP A 121 6.15 4.18 -19.06
CA ASP A 121 5.27 3.17 -19.68
C ASP A 121 5.08 1.99 -18.69
N CYS A 122 4.19 2.17 -17.72
CA CYS A 122 4.05 1.25 -16.61
C CYS A 122 2.60 0.86 -16.27
N LEU A 123 1.61 1.31 -17.04
CA LEU A 123 0.20 1.05 -16.76
C LEU A 123 -0.22 -0.33 -17.25
N TYR A 124 0.16 -1.34 -16.51
CA TYR A 124 -0.07 -2.75 -16.79
C TYR A 124 -0.80 -3.43 -15.63
N LEU A 125 -1.57 -4.47 -15.96
CA LEU A 125 -2.23 -5.33 -15.00
C LEU A 125 -1.90 -6.80 -15.23
N ASN A 126 -2.16 -7.62 -14.21
CA ASN A 126 -1.99 -9.05 -14.24
C ASN A 126 -3.32 -9.71 -13.87
N VAL A 127 -3.62 -10.87 -14.46
CA VAL A 127 -4.86 -11.62 -14.21
C VAL A 127 -4.54 -13.08 -13.89
N TRP A 128 -5.16 -13.65 -12.86
CA TRP A 128 -5.18 -15.09 -12.56
C TRP A 128 -6.61 -15.58 -12.50
N SER A 129 -6.85 -16.73 -13.10
CA SER A 129 -8.17 -17.32 -13.21
C SER A 129 -8.09 -18.84 -13.08
N PRO A 130 -9.00 -19.51 -12.38
CA PRO A 130 -9.03 -20.97 -12.35
C PRO A 130 -9.38 -21.54 -13.74
N PRO A 131 -9.04 -22.82 -14.00
CA PRO A 131 -9.18 -23.42 -15.34
C PRO A 131 -10.58 -23.34 -15.96
N ASN A 132 -11.61 -23.43 -15.15
CA ASN A 132 -13.02 -23.51 -15.57
C ASN A 132 -13.82 -22.27 -15.12
N ALA A 133 -13.18 -21.12 -14.99
CA ALA A 133 -13.81 -19.88 -14.54
C ALA A 133 -14.98 -19.47 -15.46
N ALA A 134 -16.13 -19.19 -14.87
CA ALA A 134 -17.31 -18.66 -15.53
C ALA A 134 -18.14 -17.85 -14.53
N LYS A 135 -18.21 -16.53 -14.73
CA LYS A 135 -18.91 -15.58 -13.85
C LYS A 135 -18.49 -15.69 -12.38
N LEU A 136 -17.18 -15.75 -12.14
CA LEU A 136 -16.63 -15.76 -10.80
C LEU A 136 -16.45 -14.33 -10.26
N PRO A 137 -16.50 -14.13 -8.93
CA PRO A 137 -16.14 -12.85 -8.34
C PRO A 137 -14.74 -12.42 -8.78
N VAL A 138 -14.58 -11.13 -9.02
CA VAL A 138 -13.30 -10.51 -9.36
C VAL A 138 -12.78 -9.77 -8.14
N MET A 139 -11.52 -9.96 -7.80
CA MET A 139 -10.84 -9.21 -6.75
C MET A 139 -9.68 -8.42 -7.35
N LEU A 140 -9.78 -7.08 -7.37
CA LEU A 140 -8.76 -6.18 -7.90
C LEU A 140 -7.91 -5.65 -6.75
N TRP A 141 -6.62 -5.98 -6.78
CA TRP A 141 -5.62 -5.57 -5.81
C TRP A 141 -4.93 -4.26 -6.19
N ILE A 142 -4.93 -3.32 -5.25
CA ILE A 142 -4.17 -2.07 -5.30
C ILE A 142 -3.00 -2.20 -4.32
N HIS A 143 -1.77 -2.16 -4.81
CA HIS A 143 -0.59 -2.35 -3.96
C HIS A 143 -0.30 -1.14 -3.08
N GLY A 144 0.36 -1.39 -1.93
CA GLY A 144 0.87 -0.36 -1.04
C GLY A 144 2.21 0.22 -1.50
N GLY A 145 2.90 0.87 -0.55
CA GLY A 145 4.20 1.50 -0.78
C GLY A 145 4.17 3.02 -0.73
N GLY A 146 3.23 3.61 0.04
CA GLY A 146 3.13 5.06 0.26
C GLY A 146 2.90 5.85 -1.01
N ASN A 147 2.22 5.28 -2.00
CA ASN A 147 1.99 5.87 -3.33
C ASN A 147 3.27 6.29 -4.07
N THR A 148 4.43 5.80 -3.65
CA THR A 148 5.74 6.19 -4.22
C THR A 148 6.62 5.03 -4.62
N ILE A 149 6.34 3.81 -4.14
CA ILE A 149 7.04 2.56 -4.52
C ILE A 149 6.03 1.42 -4.68
N GLY A 150 6.49 0.29 -5.22
CA GLY A 150 5.70 -0.93 -5.36
C GLY A 150 5.24 -1.20 -6.80
N HIS A 151 4.65 -2.37 -7.00
CA HIS A 151 4.04 -2.76 -8.28
C HIS A 151 3.16 -4.01 -8.14
N GLY A 152 2.16 -4.17 -9.02
CA GLY A 152 1.25 -5.30 -9.02
C GLY A 152 1.90 -6.66 -9.28
N GLY A 153 3.06 -6.68 -9.94
CA GLY A 153 3.80 -7.91 -10.24
C GLY A 153 4.49 -8.56 -9.02
N SER A 154 4.54 -7.88 -7.87
CA SER A 154 5.05 -8.45 -6.61
C SER A 154 4.09 -9.45 -5.98
N TYR A 155 2.86 -9.52 -6.42
CA TYR A 155 1.81 -10.34 -5.82
C TYR A 155 1.42 -11.48 -6.75
N ASN A 156 1.17 -12.67 -6.19
CA ASN A 156 0.77 -13.84 -6.95
C ASN A 156 -0.65 -14.27 -6.56
N GLY A 157 -1.60 -14.05 -7.45
CA GLY A 157 -3.00 -14.40 -7.22
C GLY A 157 -3.37 -15.86 -7.50
N ALA A 158 -2.41 -16.72 -7.87
CA ALA A 158 -2.71 -18.07 -8.34
C ALA A 158 -3.33 -18.96 -7.26
N ALA A 159 -2.86 -18.87 -6.01
CA ALA A 159 -3.42 -19.66 -4.90
C ALA A 159 -4.88 -19.28 -4.64
N LEU A 160 -5.19 -18.00 -4.45
CA LEU A 160 -6.57 -17.54 -4.30
C LEU A 160 -7.45 -17.96 -5.49
N ALA A 161 -6.95 -17.76 -6.72
CA ALA A 161 -7.72 -18.10 -7.91
C ALA A 161 -8.10 -19.60 -7.96
N THR A 162 -7.16 -20.49 -7.68
CA THR A 162 -7.37 -21.94 -7.82
C THR A 162 -8.03 -22.59 -6.61
N GLU A 163 -7.74 -22.10 -5.40
CA GLU A 163 -8.25 -22.72 -4.16
C GLU A 163 -9.61 -22.16 -3.73
N ARG A 164 -9.95 -20.95 -4.18
CA ARG A 164 -11.14 -20.21 -3.75
C ARG A 164 -12.12 -19.87 -4.88
N ASP A 165 -11.82 -20.26 -6.11
CA ASP A 165 -12.65 -20.00 -7.29
C ASP A 165 -12.98 -18.52 -7.47
N VAL A 166 -11.95 -17.66 -7.57
CA VAL A 166 -12.07 -16.23 -7.85
C VAL A 166 -11.15 -15.83 -8.99
N VAL A 167 -11.43 -14.70 -9.65
CA VAL A 167 -10.51 -14.07 -10.58
C VAL A 167 -9.76 -12.97 -9.86
N ILE A 168 -8.43 -13.03 -9.84
CA ILE A 168 -7.57 -12.02 -9.21
C ILE A 168 -6.99 -11.12 -10.28
N VAL A 169 -7.03 -9.82 -10.04
CA VAL A 169 -6.39 -8.79 -10.85
C VAL A 169 -5.45 -7.99 -9.95
N THR A 170 -4.20 -7.79 -10.37
CA THR A 170 -3.29 -6.83 -9.71
C THR A 170 -2.87 -5.77 -10.71
N ILE A 171 -2.73 -4.53 -10.28
CA ILE A 171 -2.47 -3.39 -11.16
C ILE A 171 -1.20 -2.64 -10.76
N ASN A 172 -0.58 -2.00 -11.74
CA ASN A 172 0.29 -0.86 -11.51
C ASN A 172 -0.55 0.43 -11.64
N TYR A 173 -0.12 1.47 -10.97
CA TYR A 173 -0.63 2.84 -11.12
C TYR A 173 0.55 3.80 -11.00
N ARG A 174 0.45 5.01 -11.58
CA ARG A 174 1.54 5.99 -11.49
C ARG A 174 1.83 6.38 -10.05
N LEU A 175 3.10 6.49 -9.72
CA LEU A 175 3.61 6.70 -8.38
C LEU A 175 4.21 8.10 -8.19
N GLY A 176 4.20 8.56 -6.96
CA GLY A 176 4.87 9.79 -6.54
C GLY A 176 4.47 10.99 -7.39
N ILE A 177 5.45 11.75 -7.85
CA ILE A 177 5.24 12.94 -8.72
C ILE A 177 4.56 12.60 -10.04
N PHE A 178 4.68 11.38 -10.54
CA PHE A 178 4.01 10.97 -11.78
C PHE A 178 2.53 10.64 -11.57
N GLY A 179 2.17 10.19 -10.35
CA GLY A 179 0.80 9.85 -9.97
C GLY A 179 0.02 11.02 -9.36
N TRP A 180 0.70 11.88 -8.59
CA TRP A 180 0.05 13.01 -7.91
C TRP A 180 0.92 14.26 -8.03
N PHE A 181 0.52 15.14 -8.93
CA PHE A 181 1.23 16.39 -9.17
C PHE A 181 0.31 17.46 -9.74
N SER A 182 -0.12 18.40 -8.93
CA SER A 182 -0.94 19.52 -9.34
C SER A 182 -0.13 20.80 -9.39
N HIS A 183 0.09 21.36 -10.59
CA HIS A 183 0.84 22.61 -10.77
C HIS A 183 0.13 23.54 -11.77
N PRO A 184 -0.01 24.85 -11.48
CA PRO A 184 -0.73 25.80 -12.33
C PRO A 184 -0.22 25.91 -13.78
N ALA A 185 1.05 25.58 -14.06
CA ALA A 185 1.60 25.58 -15.40
C ALA A 185 1.14 24.39 -16.26
N LEU A 186 0.64 23.31 -15.63
CA LEU A 186 0.19 22.10 -16.32
C LEU A 186 -1.30 22.14 -16.71
N GLN A 187 -2.05 23.13 -16.22
CA GLN A 187 -3.48 23.24 -16.48
C GLN A 187 -3.81 23.37 -17.96
N THR A 188 -4.84 22.65 -18.39
CA THR A 188 -5.34 22.59 -19.78
C THR A 188 -6.74 23.18 -19.93
N GLY A 189 -7.52 23.19 -18.86
CA GLY A 189 -8.96 23.48 -18.83
C GLY A 189 -9.82 22.20 -18.84
N ASP A 190 -9.24 21.02 -18.95
CA ASP A 190 -9.92 19.74 -18.75
C ASP A 190 -9.87 19.37 -17.26
N LEU A 191 -11.01 19.00 -16.68
CA LEU A 191 -11.14 18.78 -15.23
C LEU A 191 -10.34 17.55 -14.74
N LEU A 192 -10.27 16.49 -15.55
CA LEU A 192 -9.51 15.29 -15.18
C LEU A 192 -8.01 15.53 -15.29
N ASP A 193 -7.57 16.17 -16.39
CA ASP A 193 -6.17 16.53 -16.62
C ASP A 193 -5.65 17.53 -15.57
N ASP A 194 -6.50 18.43 -15.10
CA ASP A 194 -6.15 19.50 -14.16
C ASP A 194 -6.27 19.08 -12.69
N SER A 195 -6.84 17.90 -12.40
CA SER A 195 -7.03 17.38 -11.04
C SER A 195 -5.72 17.16 -10.29
N GLY A 196 -4.68 16.74 -11.01
CA GLY A 196 -3.42 16.30 -10.42
C GLY A 196 -3.46 14.89 -9.83
N ASN A 197 -4.61 14.20 -9.86
CA ASN A 197 -4.90 12.88 -9.27
C ASN A 197 -4.67 11.73 -10.27
N TYR A 198 -3.56 11.72 -10.98
CA TYR A 198 -3.36 10.80 -12.09
C TYR A 198 -3.26 9.33 -11.63
N GLY A 199 -2.65 9.06 -10.46
CA GLY A 199 -2.60 7.71 -9.89
C GLY A 199 -3.99 7.20 -9.50
N THR A 200 -4.83 8.05 -8.88
CA THR A 200 -6.23 7.75 -8.58
C THR A 200 -7.03 7.46 -9.86
N LEU A 201 -6.82 8.26 -10.91
CA LEU A 201 -7.43 8.05 -12.22
C LEU A 201 -6.94 6.77 -12.91
N ASP A 202 -5.68 6.35 -12.69
CA ASP A 202 -5.16 5.08 -13.21
C ASP A 202 -5.88 3.88 -12.59
N VAL A 203 -6.20 3.93 -11.28
CA VAL A 203 -7.00 2.90 -10.62
C VAL A 203 -8.43 2.85 -11.19
N ILE A 204 -9.06 4.02 -11.40
CA ILE A 204 -10.38 4.10 -12.06
C ILE A 204 -10.30 3.49 -13.47
N ARG A 205 -9.28 3.83 -14.26
CA ARG A 205 -9.09 3.28 -15.61
C ARG A 205 -8.91 1.75 -15.59
N ALA A 206 -8.20 1.20 -14.59
CA ALA A 206 -8.06 -0.23 -14.42
C ALA A 206 -9.41 -0.91 -14.10
N LEU A 207 -10.25 -0.28 -13.29
CA LEU A 207 -11.61 -0.74 -13.02
C LEU A 207 -12.49 -0.71 -14.28
N GLU A 208 -12.41 0.35 -15.10
CA GLU A 208 -13.09 0.42 -16.39
C GLU A 208 -12.62 -0.69 -17.35
N TRP A 209 -11.30 -1.00 -17.31
CA TRP A 209 -10.76 -2.13 -18.09
C TRP A 209 -11.35 -3.46 -17.60
N VAL A 210 -11.47 -3.65 -16.29
CA VAL A 210 -12.11 -4.85 -15.70
C VAL A 210 -13.55 -4.95 -16.17
N GLN A 211 -14.33 -3.88 -16.11
CA GLN A 211 -15.72 -3.86 -16.60
C GLN A 211 -15.83 -4.28 -18.07
N SER A 212 -14.90 -3.84 -18.90
CA SER A 212 -14.95 -4.10 -20.35
C SER A 212 -14.41 -5.47 -20.75
N ASN A 213 -13.53 -6.10 -19.95
CA ASN A 213 -12.72 -7.23 -20.41
C ASN A 213 -12.78 -8.49 -19.52
N ILE A 214 -13.15 -8.38 -18.24
CA ILE A 214 -12.90 -9.48 -17.31
C ILE A 214 -13.73 -10.74 -17.59
N GLU A 215 -14.85 -10.62 -18.31
CA GLU A 215 -15.69 -11.75 -18.69
C GLU A 215 -14.95 -12.78 -19.53
N VAL A 216 -14.07 -12.37 -20.45
CA VAL A 216 -13.27 -13.30 -21.27
C VAL A 216 -12.24 -14.09 -20.45
N PHE A 217 -11.91 -13.62 -19.24
CA PHE A 217 -11.07 -14.31 -18.27
C PHE A 217 -11.88 -15.18 -17.29
N GLY A 218 -13.21 -15.15 -17.38
CA GLY A 218 -14.13 -15.89 -16.54
C GLY A 218 -14.60 -15.17 -15.29
N GLY A 219 -14.29 -13.88 -15.16
CA GLY A 219 -14.80 -13.01 -14.09
C GLY A 219 -16.20 -12.48 -14.38
N ASP A 220 -16.87 -12.00 -13.33
CA ASP A 220 -18.15 -11.31 -13.40
C ASP A 220 -17.92 -9.80 -13.22
N PRO A 221 -18.13 -8.96 -14.25
CA PRO A 221 -17.98 -7.52 -14.12
C PRO A 221 -18.98 -6.90 -13.14
N ASP A 222 -20.13 -7.55 -12.89
CA ASP A 222 -21.13 -7.11 -11.92
C ASP A 222 -20.81 -7.59 -10.49
N ASN A 223 -19.63 -8.22 -10.26
CA ASN A 223 -19.21 -8.71 -8.96
C ASN A 223 -17.72 -8.47 -8.72
N VAL A 224 -17.32 -7.20 -8.61
CA VAL A 224 -15.95 -6.73 -8.43
C VAL A 224 -15.74 -6.26 -6.99
N THR A 225 -14.72 -6.79 -6.32
CA THR A 225 -14.21 -6.34 -5.02
C THR A 225 -12.88 -5.65 -5.22
N VAL A 226 -12.76 -4.38 -4.82
CA VAL A 226 -11.46 -3.70 -4.72
C VAL A 226 -10.86 -4.00 -3.37
N PHE A 227 -9.56 -4.32 -3.34
CA PHE A 227 -8.86 -4.50 -2.09
C PHE A 227 -7.42 -4.00 -2.19
N GLY A 228 -6.89 -3.51 -1.09
CA GLY A 228 -5.54 -2.97 -1.05
C GLY A 228 -5.03 -2.86 0.38
N GLU A 229 -3.71 -2.74 0.50
CA GLU A 229 -3.04 -2.57 1.79
C GLU A 229 -2.24 -1.28 1.80
N SER A 230 -2.11 -0.65 3.02
CA SER A 230 -1.34 0.59 3.18
C SER A 230 -1.83 1.69 2.22
N ALA A 231 -0.96 2.25 1.39
CA ALA A 231 -1.34 3.22 0.37
C ALA A 231 -2.42 2.67 -0.58
N GLY A 232 -2.37 1.38 -0.95
CA GLY A 232 -3.44 0.74 -1.74
C GLY A 232 -4.79 0.69 -1.02
N ALA A 233 -4.79 0.64 0.31
CA ALA A 233 -6.01 0.76 1.11
C ALA A 233 -6.52 2.22 1.18
N PHE A 234 -5.61 3.21 1.22
CA PHE A 234 -5.98 4.63 1.04
C PHE A 234 -6.62 4.85 -0.33
N ASP A 235 -6.06 4.25 -1.39
CA ASP A 235 -6.61 4.34 -2.74
C ASP A 235 -7.91 3.55 -2.89
N THR A 236 -8.09 2.43 -2.15
CA THR A 236 -9.39 1.73 -2.05
C THR A 236 -10.45 2.65 -1.44
N LEU A 237 -10.12 3.40 -0.39
CA LEU A 237 -11.02 4.42 0.18
C LEU A 237 -11.23 5.60 -0.77
N ALA A 238 -10.21 5.98 -1.57
CA ALA A 238 -10.38 6.98 -2.62
C ALA A 238 -11.38 6.50 -3.70
N MET A 239 -11.37 5.20 -4.08
CA MET A 239 -12.40 4.63 -4.95
C MET A 239 -13.80 4.69 -4.33
N MET A 240 -13.92 4.49 -3.02
CA MET A 240 -15.20 4.68 -2.33
C MET A 240 -15.62 6.16 -2.30
N ALA A 241 -14.68 7.11 -2.20
CA ALA A 241 -14.95 8.54 -2.09
C ALA A 241 -15.18 9.24 -3.44
N THR A 242 -14.66 8.70 -4.54
CA THR A 242 -14.81 9.33 -5.86
C THR A 242 -16.13 8.96 -6.54
N PRO A 243 -16.88 9.92 -7.08
CA PRO A 243 -18.07 9.61 -7.89
C PRO A 243 -17.72 8.95 -9.22
N LEU A 244 -16.47 9.07 -9.70
CA LEU A 244 -16.02 8.52 -10.98
C LEU A 244 -15.91 6.99 -10.98
N ALA A 245 -15.85 6.35 -9.80
CA ALA A 245 -15.80 4.90 -9.66
C ALA A 245 -17.18 4.28 -9.34
N GLU A 246 -18.26 5.08 -9.36
CA GLU A 246 -19.62 4.57 -9.13
C GLU A 246 -19.99 3.46 -10.12
N GLY A 247 -20.42 2.31 -9.59
CA GLY A 247 -20.81 1.14 -10.39
C GLY A 247 -19.64 0.33 -10.98
N LEU A 248 -18.37 0.76 -10.83
CA LEU A 248 -17.22 0.01 -11.33
C LEU A 248 -16.78 -1.11 -10.36
N PHE A 249 -17.19 -1.05 -9.11
CA PHE A 249 -16.94 -2.08 -8.09
C PHE A 249 -18.15 -2.20 -7.15
N HIS A 250 -18.22 -3.31 -6.41
CA HIS A 250 -19.40 -3.71 -5.64
C HIS A 250 -19.09 -3.96 -4.17
N ARG A 251 -17.79 -4.08 -3.80
CA ARG A 251 -17.29 -4.32 -2.44
C ARG A 251 -15.89 -3.75 -2.28
N ALA A 252 -15.51 -3.45 -1.05
CA ALA A 252 -14.18 -2.96 -0.72
C ALA A 252 -13.57 -3.71 0.48
N ILE A 253 -12.25 -3.98 0.44
CA ILE A 253 -11.48 -4.47 1.58
C ILE A 253 -10.29 -3.54 1.77
N VAL A 254 -10.24 -2.88 2.91
CA VAL A 254 -9.27 -1.85 3.29
C VAL A 254 -8.34 -2.43 4.34
N GLN A 255 -7.11 -2.79 3.96
CA GLN A 255 -6.13 -3.43 4.85
C GLN A 255 -5.11 -2.38 5.32
N SER A 256 -5.11 -2.07 6.62
CA SER A 256 -4.17 -1.12 7.25
C SER A 256 -4.14 0.26 6.60
N GLY A 257 -5.32 0.73 6.18
CA GLY A 257 -5.51 1.99 5.47
C GLY A 257 -5.84 3.17 6.37
N GLY A 258 -6.35 4.20 5.72
CA GLY A 258 -6.88 5.44 6.26
C GLY A 258 -7.27 6.37 5.12
N PHE A 259 -7.91 7.48 5.41
CA PHE A 259 -8.26 8.44 4.39
C PHE A 259 -8.17 9.87 4.93
N SER A 260 -7.52 10.74 4.19
CA SER A 260 -7.43 12.17 4.49
C SER A 260 -7.00 12.89 3.21
N PRO A 261 -7.94 13.35 2.39
CA PRO A 261 -7.62 14.06 1.16
C PRO A 261 -6.73 15.28 1.43
N THR A 262 -5.72 15.46 0.60
CA THR A 262 -4.85 16.63 0.66
C THR A 262 -5.51 17.79 -0.09
N SER A 263 -5.67 18.97 0.54
CA SER A 263 -6.19 20.14 -0.17
C SER A 263 -5.24 20.57 -1.30
N LEU A 264 -5.79 21.12 -2.39
CA LEU A 264 -4.98 21.62 -3.51
C LEU A 264 -4.00 22.71 -3.06
N SER A 265 -4.37 23.57 -2.12
CA SER A 265 -3.47 24.59 -1.58
C SER A 265 -2.25 23.97 -0.91
N ARG A 266 -2.44 22.89 -0.12
CA ARG A 266 -1.35 22.15 0.50
C ARG A 266 -0.47 21.42 -0.52
N ALA A 267 -1.06 20.92 -1.60
CA ALA A 267 -0.35 20.23 -2.67
C ALA A 267 0.45 21.18 -3.58
N GLN A 268 -0.01 22.41 -3.75
CA GLN A 268 0.53 23.36 -4.73
C GLN A 268 1.46 24.40 -4.12
N ASN A 269 1.03 25.06 -3.03
CA ASN A 269 1.61 26.30 -2.55
C ASN A 269 3.01 26.12 -1.92
N TYR A 270 3.76 27.20 -1.84
CA TYR A 270 4.99 27.26 -1.03
C TYR A 270 4.68 27.04 0.47
N GLN A 271 5.68 26.57 1.24
CA GLN A 271 5.49 26.27 2.67
C GLN A 271 4.98 27.46 3.49
N GLU A 272 5.49 28.66 3.24
CA GLU A 272 5.06 29.89 3.90
C GLU A 272 3.63 30.32 3.56
N GLU A 273 3.06 29.75 2.50
CA GLU A 273 1.67 29.91 2.06
C GLU A 273 0.78 28.73 2.46
N GLY A 274 1.27 27.87 3.37
CA GLY A 274 0.56 26.70 3.88
C GLY A 274 0.75 25.42 3.06
N GLY A 275 1.64 25.42 2.08
CA GLY A 275 1.98 24.26 1.28
C GLY A 275 2.77 23.19 2.03
N ALA A 276 2.79 21.98 1.49
CA ALA A 276 3.63 20.89 1.98
C ALA A 276 5.12 21.12 1.64
N ALA A 277 6.02 20.47 2.38
CA ALA A 277 7.47 20.53 2.13
C ALA A 277 7.87 20.04 0.74
N LEU A 278 7.04 19.20 0.13
CA LEU A 278 7.17 18.69 -1.24
C LEU A 278 5.90 19.00 -2.05
N SER A 279 5.38 20.22 -1.91
CA SER A 279 4.35 20.74 -2.82
C SER A 279 4.92 20.94 -4.22
N SER A 280 4.06 21.06 -5.22
CA SER A 280 4.52 21.21 -6.61
C SER A 280 5.37 22.43 -6.84
N GLN A 281 5.10 23.57 -6.18
CA GLN A 281 5.93 24.78 -6.28
C GLN A 281 7.29 24.59 -5.60
N GLU A 282 7.36 23.91 -4.44
CA GLU A 282 8.63 23.58 -3.79
C GLU A 282 9.48 22.62 -4.64
N ILE A 283 8.85 21.64 -5.28
CA ILE A 283 9.51 20.69 -6.19
C ILE A 283 10.08 21.43 -7.40
N VAL A 284 9.29 22.31 -8.03
CA VAL A 284 9.76 23.13 -9.16
C VAL A 284 10.93 24.01 -8.75
N ALA A 285 10.86 24.66 -7.60
CA ALA A 285 11.97 25.47 -7.10
C ALA A 285 13.25 24.65 -6.90
N LYS A 286 13.13 23.43 -6.34
CA LYS A 286 14.29 22.52 -6.20
C LYS A 286 14.86 22.10 -7.56
N MET A 287 14.01 21.82 -8.56
CA MET A 287 14.47 21.50 -9.92
C MET A 287 15.24 22.65 -10.56
N LEU A 288 14.75 23.89 -10.45
CA LEU A 288 15.42 25.07 -11.01
C LEU A 288 16.79 25.32 -10.38
N ILE A 289 16.94 25.07 -9.07
CA ILE A 289 18.23 25.14 -8.38
C ILE A 289 19.16 24.01 -8.83
N GLN A 290 18.65 22.78 -8.89
CA GLN A 290 19.43 21.60 -9.30
C GLN A 290 20.00 21.72 -10.71
N ASP A 291 19.26 22.35 -11.61
CA ASP A 291 19.70 22.61 -12.99
C ASP A 291 20.68 23.81 -13.10
N GLY A 292 20.96 24.48 -12.00
CA GLY A 292 21.85 25.64 -11.98
C GLY A 292 21.29 26.90 -12.66
N LEU A 293 19.97 26.96 -12.86
CA LEU A 293 19.30 28.13 -13.44
C LEU A 293 19.27 29.29 -12.44
N VAL A 294 19.29 28.98 -11.15
CA VAL A 294 19.31 29.94 -10.03
C VAL A 294 20.09 29.35 -8.85
N GLU A 295 20.57 30.25 -7.95
CA GLU A 295 21.45 29.86 -6.85
C GLU A 295 20.71 29.45 -5.56
N ASN A 296 19.46 29.88 -5.37
CA ASN A 296 18.74 29.68 -4.13
C ASN A 296 17.22 29.68 -4.32
N ARG A 297 16.50 29.28 -3.27
CA ARG A 297 15.05 29.10 -3.28
C ARG A 297 14.29 30.40 -3.62
N GLU A 298 14.73 31.56 -3.11
CA GLU A 298 14.06 32.83 -3.38
C GLU A 298 14.18 33.23 -4.85
N ALA A 299 15.36 33.05 -5.43
CA ALA A 299 15.56 33.26 -6.87
C ALA A 299 14.75 32.26 -7.71
N ALA A 300 14.59 31.01 -7.24
CA ALA A 300 13.78 29.99 -7.92
C ALA A 300 12.27 30.36 -7.91
N LYS A 301 11.77 30.88 -6.80
CA LYS A 301 10.38 31.37 -6.70
C LYS A 301 10.15 32.52 -7.70
N ASN A 302 11.03 33.49 -7.71
CA ASN A 302 10.93 34.65 -8.62
C ASN A 302 10.99 34.18 -10.08
N LEU A 303 11.93 33.30 -10.43
CA LEU A 303 12.05 32.78 -11.78
C LEU A 303 10.79 32.01 -12.19
N ALA A 304 10.26 31.13 -11.32
CA ALA A 304 9.04 30.35 -11.61
C ALA A 304 7.80 31.23 -11.78
N GLN A 305 7.72 32.36 -11.04
CA GLN A 305 6.63 33.33 -11.18
C GLN A 305 6.74 34.17 -12.46
N ASP A 306 7.96 34.58 -12.83
CA ASP A 306 8.22 35.40 -14.02
C ASP A 306 8.18 34.59 -15.31
N MET A 307 8.45 33.29 -15.24
CA MET A 307 8.44 32.37 -16.41
C MET A 307 7.02 32.20 -16.96
N PRO A 308 6.80 32.38 -18.28
CA PRO A 308 5.52 32.07 -18.90
C PRO A 308 5.07 30.64 -18.59
N LYS A 309 3.80 30.43 -18.27
CA LYS A 309 3.25 29.09 -17.95
C LYS A 309 3.58 28.05 -19.02
N THR A 310 3.60 28.43 -20.29
CA THR A 310 3.95 27.54 -21.41
C THR A 310 5.42 27.12 -21.37
N GLU A 311 6.32 28.04 -21.02
CA GLU A 311 7.75 27.77 -20.91
C GLU A 311 8.03 26.86 -19.71
N LEU A 312 7.44 27.15 -18.54
CA LEU A 312 7.57 26.31 -17.36
C LEU A 312 6.98 24.90 -17.60
N ARG A 313 5.86 24.80 -18.30
CA ARG A 313 5.29 23.51 -18.70
C ARG A 313 6.24 22.74 -19.61
N ASP A 314 6.81 23.38 -20.62
CA ASP A 314 7.74 22.71 -21.54
C ASP A 314 9.05 22.30 -20.83
N TYR A 315 9.51 23.12 -19.86
CA TYR A 315 10.61 22.76 -18.95
C TYR A 315 10.30 21.48 -18.17
N LEU A 316 9.10 21.38 -17.56
CA LEU A 316 8.69 20.19 -16.78
C LEU A 316 8.55 18.93 -17.67
N TYR A 317 7.93 19.05 -18.83
CA TYR A 317 7.83 17.94 -19.79
C TYR A 317 9.18 17.51 -20.38
N GLY A 318 10.15 18.39 -20.43
CA GLY A 318 11.52 18.11 -20.88
C GLY A 318 12.35 17.31 -19.89
N LYS A 319 11.91 17.12 -18.64
CA LYS A 319 12.63 16.36 -17.63
C LYS A 319 12.52 14.86 -17.81
N THR A 320 13.65 14.16 -17.64
CA THR A 320 13.64 12.71 -17.48
C THR A 320 13.20 12.32 -16.06
N PRO A 321 12.71 11.09 -15.82
CA PRO A 321 12.42 10.60 -14.47
C PRO A 321 13.62 10.79 -13.52
N ALA A 322 14.82 10.47 -13.95
CA ALA A 322 16.02 10.64 -13.13
C ALA A 322 16.26 12.11 -12.71
N GLN A 323 16.01 13.08 -13.60
CA GLN A 323 16.11 14.50 -13.26
C GLN A 323 15.02 14.95 -12.26
N ILE A 324 13.81 14.40 -12.37
CA ILE A 324 12.70 14.67 -11.45
C ILE A 324 13.03 14.13 -10.05
N PHE A 325 13.61 12.94 -9.94
CA PHE A 325 13.97 12.33 -8.66
C PHE A 325 15.26 12.86 -8.03
N ALA A 326 16.13 13.53 -8.79
CA ALA A 326 17.49 13.91 -8.36
C ALA A 326 17.56 14.78 -7.08
N HIS A 327 16.46 15.46 -6.71
CA HIS A 327 16.37 16.32 -5.51
C HIS A 327 15.43 15.74 -4.44
N LEU A 328 14.99 14.49 -4.62
CA LEU A 328 14.16 13.78 -3.67
C LEU A 328 14.98 12.73 -2.91
N ASP A 329 14.52 12.39 -1.73
CA ASP A 329 15.12 11.36 -0.89
C ASP A 329 14.05 10.32 -0.54
N GLY A 330 14.27 9.07 -0.93
CA GLY A 330 13.40 7.95 -0.63
C GLY A 330 13.58 7.37 0.78
N GLY A 331 14.51 7.89 1.58
CA GLY A 331 14.79 7.34 2.90
C GLY A 331 15.17 5.86 2.87
N GLY A 332 15.04 5.18 4.01
CA GLY A 332 15.44 3.77 4.17
C GLY A 332 14.56 2.76 3.42
N PHE A 333 13.33 3.13 3.08
CA PHE A 333 12.35 2.28 2.41
C PHE A 333 12.05 2.67 0.96
N GLY A 334 12.64 3.75 0.45
CA GLY A 334 12.36 4.28 -0.88
C GLY A 334 11.11 5.16 -0.97
N MET A 335 10.38 5.31 0.13
CA MET A 335 9.14 6.10 0.19
C MET A 335 9.44 7.60 0.33
N ILE A 336 8.72 8.42 -0.43
CA ILE A 336 8.82 9.88 -0.40
C ILE A 336 7.54 10.44 0.21
N PRO A 337 7.60 11.34 1.21
CA PRO A 337 6.41 11.92 1.84
C PRO A 337 5.77 13.02 0.95
N LEU A 338 5.28 12.62 -0.22
CA LEU A 338 4.60 13.50 -1.17
C LEU A 338 3.12 13.66 -0.79
N PRO A 339 2.51 14.82 -1.05
CA PRO A 339 1.06 14.95 -1.05
C PRO A 339 0.43 14.06 -2.12
N ASP A 340 -0.68 13.41 -1.80
CA ASP A 340 -1.46 12.57 -2.71
C ASP A 340 -2.97 12.71 -2.45
N ASN A 341 -3.79 12.04 -3.25
CA ASN A 341 -5.24 12.02 -3.13
C ASN A 341 -5.83 13.43 -2.88
N PHE A 342 -5.70 14.31 -3.89
CA PHE A 342 -6.07 15.71 -3.77
C PHE A 342 -7.58 15.90 -3.75
N GLY A 343 -8.09 16.64 -2.76
CA GLY A 343 -9.44 17.20 -2.76
C GLY A 343 -9.53 18.32 -3.79
N ASP A 344 -9.69 17.95 -5.05
CA ASP A 344 -9.76 18.88 -6.19
C ASP A 344 -11.19 19.31 -6.53
N GLY A 345 -12.19 18.72 -5.86
CA GLY A 345 -13.62 18.98 -6.03
C GLY A 345 -14.25 18.29 -7.26
N HIS A 346 -13.48 17.48 -8.00
CA HIS A 346 -13.96 16.76 -9.17
C HIS A 346 -13.64 15.26 -9.12
N VAL A 347 -12.37 14.87 -8.99
CA VAL A 347 -11.96 13.47 -8.78
C VAL A 347 -12.25 13.07 -7.33
N LEU A 348 -11.85 13.91 -6.38
CA LEU A 348 -12.15 13.74 -4.96
C LEU A 348 -12.74 15.04 -4.40
N ALA A 349 -13.78 14.92 -3.59
CA ALA A 349 -14.37 16.06 -2.91
C ALA A 349 -13.37 16.72 -1.94
N ASP A 350 -13.34 18.06 -1.88
CA ASP A 350 -12.58 18.80 -0.88
C ASP A 350 -13.36 18.86 0.45
N LEU A 351 -13.55 17.69 1.05
CA LEU A 351 -14.29 17.45 2.28
C LEU A 351 -13.43 16.64 3.25
N SER A 352 -13.73 16.73 4.54
CA SER A 352 -13.11 15.90 5.56
C SER A 352 -13.54 14.43 5.42
N THR A 353 -12.76 13.51 5.96
CA THR A 353 -13.06 12.08 6.02
C THR A 353 -14.45 11.82 6.63
N GLU A 354 -14.79 12.54 7.70
CA GLU A 354 -16.09 12.45 8.37
C GLU A 354 -17.22 12.89 7.43
N GLU A 355 -17.11 14.05 6.79
CA GLU A 355 -18.11 14.56 5.86
C GLU A 355 -18.34 13.64 4.66
N ILE A 356 -17.28 12.98 4.19
CA ILE A 356 -17.38 12.02 3.09
C ILE A 356 -18.13 10.76 3.56
N PHE A 357 -17.65 10.08 4.60
CA PHE A 357 -18.13 8.75 4.95
C PHE A 357 -19.35 8.73 5.89
N SER A 358 -19.71 9.87 6.52
CA SER A 358 -20.96 9.98 7.29
C SER A 358 -22.18 10.32 6.43
N ASN A 359 -21.98 10.72 5.18
CA ASN A 359 -23.06 11.07 4.27
C ASN A 359 -23.11 10.09 3.09
N ALA A 360 -24.27 9.43 2.93
CA ALA A 360 -24.53 8.46 1.87
C ALA A 360 -24.33 9.02 0.44
N GLU A 361 -24.51 10.33 0.25
CA GLU A 361 -24.40 10.98 -1.06
C GLU A 361 -22.95 11.33 -1.44
N ASN A 362 -22.02 11.27 -0.49
CA ASN A 362 -20.62 11.68 -0.67
C ASN A 362 -19.68 10.51 -0.97
N HIS A 363 -20.17 9.27 -0.94
CA HIS A 363 -19.34 8.09 -1.22
C HIS A 363 -20.14 6.93 -1.80
N ASN A 364 -19.47 6.03 -2.49
CA ASN A 364 -20.03 4.79 -3.02
C ASN A 364 -20.34 3.84 -1.86
N GLN A 365 -21.63 3.69 -1.52
CA GLN A 365 -22.08 2.81 -0.45
C GLN A 365 -22.03 1.35 -0.88
N VAL A 366 -20.93 0.69 -0.59
CA VAL A 366 -20.74 -0.75 -0.83
C VAL A 366 -20.45 -1.46 0.50
N PRO A 367 -20.67 -2.79 0.59
CA PRO A 367 -20.13 -3.59 1.69
C PRO A 367 -18.63 -3.38 1.84
N VAL A 368 -18.13 -3.26 3.08
CA VAL A 368 -16.72 -2.97 3.34
C VAL A 368 -16.17 -3.77 4.50
N ILE A 369 -14.93 -4.28 4.34
CA ILE A 369 -14.08 -4.75 5.44
C ILE A 369 -13.00 -3.70 5.70
N LEU A 370 -12.87 -3.26 6.95
CA LEU A 370 -11.82 -2.35 7.42
C LEU A 370 -10.88 -3.10 8.36
N GLY A 371 -9.59 -3.04 8.13
CA GLY A 371 -8.64 -3.79 8.94
C GLY A 371 -7.40 -3.02 9.35
N THR A 372 -6.75 -3.54 10.40
CA THR A 372 -5.46 -3.07 10.90
C THR A 372 -4.70 -4.23 11.51
N ASN A 373 -3.38 -4.09 11.61
CA ASN A 373 -2.54 -5.02 12.34
C ASN A 373 -2.30 -4.52 13.77
N ARG A 374 -2.04 -5.43 14.72
CA ARG A 374 -1.86 -5.08 16.14
C ARG A 374 -0.68 -4.15 16.37
N ASP A 375 0.41 -4.35 15.61
CA ASP A 375 1.69 -3.70 15.83
C ASP A 375 2.15 -2.86 14.61
N GLU A 376 1.22 -2.16 13.94
CA GLU A 376 1.43 -1.39 12.69
C GLU A 376 2.77 -0.62 12.59
N PRO A 377 3.18 0.19 13.59
CA PRO A 377 4.39 1.01 13.47
C PRO A 377 5.69 0.20 13.44
N SER A 378 5.67 -1.05 13.90
CA SER A 378 6.87 -1.85 14.13
C SER A 378 7.64 -2.12 12.83
N LEU A 379 6.98 -2.28 11.68
CA LEU A 379 7.66 -2.42 10.37
C LEU A 379 8.66 -1.27 10.14
N PHE A 380 8.23 -0.05 10.42
CA PHE A 380 9.02 1.17 10.19
C PHE A 380 10.05 1.40 11.29
N MET A 381 9.77 0.93 12.52
CA MET A 381 10.61 1.13 13.70
C MET A 381 11.72 0.09 13.85
N ALA A 382 11.50 -1.14 13.37
CA ALA A 382 12.42 -2.28 13.54
C ALA A 382 13.82 -2.09 12.92
N ARG A 383 14.01 -1.06 12.09
CA ARG A 383 15.30 -0.66 11.49
C ARG A 383 15.72 0.77 11.82
N ALA A 384 14.88 1.50 12.53
CA ALA A 384 15.13 2.91 12.81
C ALA A 384 16.25 3.08 13.86
N PRO A 385 17.30 3.89 13.60
CA PRO A 385 18.46 4.03 14.49
C PRO A 385 18.12 4.55 15.89
N GLN A 386 16.99 5.23 16.07
CA GLN A 386 16.53 5.67 17.38
C GLN A 386 16.10 4.49 18.28
N TYR A 387 15.64 3.37 17.72
CA TYR A 387 15.14 2.21 18.45
C TYR A 387 16.08 1.01 18.42
N VAL A 388 16.86 0.86 17.34
CA VAL A 388 17.73 -0.29 17.09
C VAL A 388 19.19 0.14 17.05
N GLU A 389 20.06 -0.62 17.70
CA GLU A 389 21.52 -0.51 17.58
C GLU A 389 22.09 -1.80 16.98
N ASN A 390 23.24 -1.69 16.32
CA ASN A 390 23.96 -2.84 15.81
C ASN A 390 25.05 -3.24 16.82
N TRP A 391 24.74 -4.21 17.70
CA TRP A 391 25.70 -4.78 18.61
C TRP A 391 26.79 -5.53 17.83
N LEU A 392 28.04 -5.37 18.19
CA LEU A 392 29.21 -5.85 17.43
C LEU A 392 29.26 -5.37 15.96
N GLY A 393 28.49 -4.33 15.60
CA GLY A 393 28.46 -3.74 14.26
C GLY A 393 27.57 -4.48 13.23
N PHE A 394 26.96 -5.61 13.59
CA PHE A 394 26.14 -6.39 12.65
C PHE A 394 24.93 -7.12 13.26
N LEU A 395 24.85 -7.24 14.59
CA LEU A 395 23.71 -7.88 15.25
C LEU A 395 22.71 -6.81 15.72
N PRO A 396 21.48 -6.75 15.15
CA PRO A 396 20.48 -5.81 15.60
C PRO A 396 20.05 -6.10 17.04
N ARG A 397 19.79 -5.04 17.82
CA ARG A 397 19.28 -5.11 19.18
C ARG A 397 18.40 -3.91 19.46
N LEU A 398 17.26 -4.12 20.11
CA LEU A 398 16.44 -3.03 20.62
C LEU A 398 17.16 -2.32 21.77
N LYS A 399 17.25 -1.00 21.72
CA LYS A 399 17.91 -0.18 22.76
C LYS A 399 17.14 -0.20 24.07
N ASP A 400 15.83 -0.05 23.99
CA ASP A 400 14.88 -0.12 25.09
C ASP A 400 13.62 -0.84 24.61
N PRO A 401 13.48 -2.15 24.87
CA PRO A 401 12.32 -2.93 24.44
C PRO A 401 10.98 -2.43 25.01
N GLU A 402 10.97 -1.92 26.23
CA GLU A 402 9.72 -1.46 26.86
C GLU A 402 9.26 -0.10 26.29
N ALA A 403 10.17 0.85 26.10
CA ALA A 403 9.85 2.10 25.40
C ALA A 403 9.47 1.84 23.93
N TYR A 404 10.11 0.87 23.27
CA TYR A 404 9.74 0.42 21.94
C TYR A 404 8.30 -0.07 21.88
N LYS A 405 7.93 -1.03 22.74
CA LYS A 405 6.57 -1.59 22.81
C LYS A 405 5.51 -0.51 23.07
N ARG A 406 5.79 0.43 24.00
CA ARG A 406 4.89 1.55 24.26
C ARG A 406 4.68 2.42 23.01
N THR A 407 5.77 2.70 22.29
CA THR A 407 5.68 3.50 21.05
C THR A 407 4.87 2.78 19.98
N VAL A 408 5.09 1.47 19.81
CA VAL A 408 4.29 0.63 18.91
C VAL A 408 2.81 0.65 19.32
N TYR A 409 2.52 0.41 20.60
CA TYR A 409 1.16 0.37 21.13
C TYR A 409 0.38 1.65 20.83
N TYR A 410 0.87 2.81 21.29
CA TYR A 410 0.14 4.08 21.09
C TYR A 410 0.02 4.46 19.60
N GLY A 411 1.05 4.17 18.82
CA GLY A 411 0.99 4.37 17.37
C GLY A 411 -0.03 3.47 16.68
N ALA A 412 -0.10 2.20 17.05
CA ALA A 412 -1.04 1.22 16.50
C ALA A 412 -2.50 1.54 16.90
N GLN A 413 -2.73 1.94 18.16
CA GLN A 413 -4.08 2.36 18.60
C GLN A 413 -4.56 3.59 17.83
N ALA A 414 -3.68 4.57 17.58
CA ALA A 414 -4.02 5.72 16.76
C ALA A 414 -4.28 5.34 15.29
N TRP A 415 -3.55 4.36 14.76
CA TRP A 415 -3.78 3.81 13.43
C TRP A 415 -5.15 3.15 13.35
N LYS A 416 -5.43 2.23 14.30
CA LYS A 416 -6.73 1.57 14.42
C LYS A 416 -7.88 2.56 14.47
N TYR A 417 -7.76 3.62 15.30
CA TYR A 417 -8.78 4.66 15.37
C TYR A 417 -9.03 5.31 14.00
N ARG A 418 -7.96 5.76 13.31
CA ARG A 418 -8.10 6.50 12.05
C ARG A 418 -8.51 5.60 10.88
N GLY A 419 -7.97 4.39 10.82
CA GLY A 419 -8.15 3.47 9.69
C GLY A 419 -9.34 2.52 9.82
N VAL A 420 -9.84 2.31 11.04
CA VAL A 420 -10.92 1.34 11.30
C VAL A 420 -12.07 1.96 12.08
N ASP A 421 -11.83 2.35 13.34
CA ASP A 421 -12.94 2.62 14.29
C ASP A 421 -13.75 3.87 13.90
N SER A 422 -13.07 4.96 13.49
CA SER A 422 -13.76 6.18 13.05
C SER A 422 -14.49 5.96 11.71
N LEU A 423 -13.82 5.32 10.73
CA LEU A 423 -14.41 5.02 9.44
C LEU A 423 -15.64 4.11 9.57
N ALA A 424 -15.54 3.04 10.38
CA ALA A 424 -16.66 2.15 10.63
C ALA A 424 -17.86 2.90 11.24
N ASN A 425 -17.62 3.80 12.20
CA ASN A 425 -18.68 4.62 12.78
C ASN A 425 -19.29 5.58 11.76
N TYR A 426 -18.48 6.27 10.94
CA TYR A 426 -18.97 7.18 9.90
C TYR A 426 -19.83 6.43 8.88
N MET A 427 -19.34 5.32 8.33
CA MET A 427 -20.08 4.52 7.36
C MET A 427 -21.36 3.91 7.96
N ARG A 428 -21.33 3.48 9.23
CA ARG A 428 -22.56 3.04 9.94
C ARG A 428 -23.55 4.17 10.11
N SER A 429 -23.08 5.39 10.39
CA SER A 429 -23.96 6.56 10.55
C SER A 429 -24.58 7.01 9.21
N SER A 430 -23.92 6.76 8.09
CA SER A 430 -24.47 7.00 6.73
C SER A 430 -25.54 5.97 6.31
N GLY A 431 -25.76 4.91 7.14
CA GLY A 431 -26.76 3.87 6.87
C GLY A 431 -26.18 2.58 6.27
N ASN A 432 -24.87 2.45 6.09
CA ASN A 432 -24.26 1.19 5.60
C ASN A 432 -24.30 0.11 6.70
N GLU A 433 -25.12 -0.93 6.52
CA GLU A 433 -25.25 -2.05 7.47
C GLU A 433 -24.16 -3.12 7.28
N HIS A 434 -23.44 -3.11 6.16
CA HIS A 434 -22.45 -4.08 5.77
C HIS A 434 -21.01 -3.57 5.99
N VAL A 435 -20.73 -3.09 7.20
CA VAL A 435 -19.39 -2.68 7.63
C VAL A 435 -18.83 -3.75 8.56
N TYR A 436 -17.73 -4.34 8.19
CA TYR A 436 -17.01 -5.36 8.96
C TYR A 436 -15.63 -4.83 9.32
N ALA A 437 -15.05 -5.32 10.42
CA ALA A 437 -13.70 -4.92 10.79
C ALA A 437 -12.88 -6.09 11.32
N TYR A 438 -11.55 -6.04 11.14
CA TYR A 438 -10.63 -7.00 11.74
C TYR A 438 -9.42 -6.32 12.40
N ARG A 439 -8.76 -7.09 13.29
CA ARG A 439 -7.39 -6.85 13.71
C ARG A 439 -6.59 -8.14 13.55
N PHE A 440 -5.46 -8.03 12.85
CA PHE A 440 -4.52 -9.12 12.64
C PHE A 440 -3.48 -9.10 13.76
N ASP A 441 -3.38 -10.21 14.50
CA ASP A 441 -2.57 -10.31 15.73
C ASP A 441 -1.41 -11.32 15.62
N TRP A 442 -1.22 -11.98 14.49
CA TRP A 442 -0.16 -12.96 14.28
C TRP A 442 1.24 -12.41 14.56
N ASP A 443 2.02 -13.10 15.41
CA ASP A 443 3.35 -12.70 15.89
C ASP A 443 4.31 -13.88 16.09
N GLU A 444 4.20 -14.93 15.27
CA GLU A 444 5.01 -16.14 15.37
C GLU A 444 6.29 -16.08 14.51
N GLU A 445 6.89 -14.91 14.29
CA GLU A 445 8.13 -14.77 13.53
C GLU A 445 9.30 -15.45 14.25
N PRO A 446 10.20 -16.10 13.49
CA PRO A 446 11.31 -16.83 14.08
C PRO A 446 12.38 -15.90 14.66
N SER A 447 13.03 -16.33 15.73
CA SER A 447 14.24 -15.67 16.22
C SER A 447 15.41 -15.90 15.27
N GLN A 448 16.14 -14.84 14.91
CA GLN A 448 17.31 -14.91 14.02
C GLN A 448 18.56 -14.41 14.74
N LEU A 449 19.59 -15.26 14.84
CA LEU A 449 20.89 -14.94 15.48
C LEU A 449 20.75 -14.32 16.89
N GLY A 450 19.71 -14.71 17.64
CA GLY A 450 19.40 -14.18 18.97
C GLY A 450 18.65 -12.86 18.98
N PHE A 451 18.24 -12.34 17.83
CA PHE A 451 17.28 -11.26 17.68
C PHE A 451 15.88 -11.84 17.51
N ASP A 452 15.01 -11.52 18.43
CA ASP A 452 13.63 -11.99 18.43
C ASP A 452 12.80 -11.12 17.50
N LEU A 453 12.42 -11.66 16.34
CA LEU A 453 11.64 -10.91 15.35
C LEU A 453 10.20 -10.72 15.82
N SER A 454 9.63 -11.62 16.62
CA SER A 454 8.27 -11.45 17.14
C SER A 454 8.16 -10.25 18.10
N VAL A 455 9.23 -9.94 18.84
CA VAL A 455 9.31 -8.72 19.68
C VAL A 455 9.57 -7.46 18.85
N ALA A 456 10.31 -7.58 17.74
CA ALA A 456 10.69 -6.44 16.92
C ALA A 456 9.65 -6.07 15.86
N LEU A 457 8.95 -7.05 15.33
CA LEU A 457 7.90 -6.89 14.32
C LEU A 457 6.51 -7.12 14.93
N GLY A 458 6.29 -8.27 15.56
CA GLY A 458 4.94 -8.69 15.95
C GLY A 458 4.01 -8.66 14.76
N ALA A 459 2.75 -8.42 14.95
CA ALA A 459 1.81 -8.23 13.86
C ALA A 459 2.05 -6.88 13.16
N ALA A 460 3.20 -6.74 12.46
CA ALA A 460 3.62 -5.52 11.81
C ALA A 460 2.79 -5.19 10.57
N HIS A 461 2.88 -3.94 10.13
CA HIS A 461 2.27 -3.45 8.90
C HIS A 461 2.61 -4.31 7.67
N GLY A 462 1.61 -4.72 6.91
CA GLY A 462 1.74 -5.48 5.66
C GLY A 462 1.99 -6.98 5.82
N LEU A 463 2.13 -7.51 7.05
CA LEU A 463 2.38 -8.95 7.23
C LEU A 463 1.15 -9.81 6.93
N GLU A 464 -0.04 -9.30 7.04
CA GLU A 464 -1.30 -9.98 6.73
C GLU A 464 -1.49 -10.24 5.23
N ILE A 465 -0.75 -9.54 4.35
CA ILE A 465 -0.89 -9.69 2.89
C ILE A 465 -0.65 -11.13 2.45
N ALA A 466 0.43 -11.76 2.96
CA ALA A 466 0.75 -13.15 2.62
C ALA A 466 -0.37 -14.13 3.02
N PHE A 467 -1.04 -13.87 4.14
CA PHE A 467 -2.18 -14.65 4.61
C PHE A 467 -3.43 -14.40 3.74
N ALA A 468 -3.70 -13.16 3.38
CA ALA A 468 -4.83 -12.81 2.52
C ALA A 468 -4.71 -13.43 1.12
N PHE A 469 -3.50 -13.46 0.54
CA PHE A 469 -3.22 -14.09 -0.74
C PHE A 469 -3.00 -15.61 -0.65
N ASN A 470 -2.85 -16.15 0.55
CA ASN A 470 -2.39 -17.52 0.80
C ASN A 470 -1.10 -17.85 0.02
N ASP A 471 -0.17 -16.87 -0.03
CA ASP A 471 1.11 -16.98 -0.74
C ASP A 471 2.25 -16.39 0.11
N PHE A 472 3.12 -17.25 0.58
CA PHE A 472 4.28 -16.90 1.41
C PHE A 472 5.60 -16.90 0.61
N GLU A 473 5.56 -17.21 -0.68
CA GLU A 473 6.73 -17.21 -1.57
C GLU A 473 6.91 -15.86 -2.28
N GLY A 474 5.83 -15.11 -2.42
CA GLY A 474 5.78 -13.80 -3.06
C GLY A 474 5.84 -12.63 -2.09
N GLY A 475 5.49 -11.44 -2.60
CA GLY A 475 5.37 -10.23 -1.81
C GLY A 475 6.70 -9.52 -1.53
N MET A 476 6.72 -8.67 -0.53
CA MET A 476 7.79 -7.71 -0.20
C MET A 476 9.19 -8.31 0.12
N GLY A 477 9.51 -9.53 -0.34
CA GLY A 477 10.80 -10.17 -0.07
C GLY A 477 11.00 -10.59 1.38
N LEU A 478 9.93 -10.68 2.15
CA LEU A 478 9.93 -11.01 3.59
C LEU A 478 9.65 -12.49 3.87
N GLY A 479 9.68 -13.38 2.87
CA GLY A 479 9.38 -14.80 3.04
C GLY A 479 10.14 -15.50 4.18
N TYR A 480 11.31 -14.98 4.57
CA TYR A 480 12.12 -15.52 5.64
C TYR A 480 11.56 -15.28 7.07
N ILE A 481 10.55 -14.42 7.22
CA ILE A 481 9.92 -14.16 8.53
C ILE A 481 8.76 -15.12 8.82
N TYR A 482 8.27 -15.83 7.82
CA TYR A 482 7.18 -16.78 7.96
C TYR A 482 7.74 -18.18 8.26
N PRO A 483 7.43 -18.79 9.43
CA PRO A 483 8.04 -20.05 9.86
C PRO A 483 7.58 -21.28 9.05
N GLY A 484 6.48 -21.20 8.32
CA GLY A 484 5.93 -22.31 7.54
C GLY A 484 5.30 -23.40 8.42
N ASN A 485 4.72 -23.04 9.57
CA ASN A 485 4.08 -23.95 10.49
C ASN A 485 2.57 -24.12 10.22
N ASP A 486 1.95 -25.12 10.85
CA ASP A 486 0.52 -25.43 10.68
C ASP A 486 -0.39 -24.28 11.13
N GLY A 487 -0.01 -23.52 12.16
CA GLY A 487 -0.76 -22.35 12.65
C GLY A 487 -0.84 -21.27 11.60
N GLN A 488 0.29 -20.92 10.98
CA GLN A 488 0.36 -19.96 9.88
C GLN A 488 -0.54 -20.37 8.70
N TYR A 489 -0.42 -21.62 8.23
CA TYR A 489 -1.25 -22.08 7.10
C TYR A 489 -2.73 -22.18 7.45
N SER A 490 -3.07 -22.55 8.69
CA SER A 490 -4.46 -22.55 9.16
C SER A 490 -5.06 -21.14 9.17
N LEU A 491 -4.33 -20.15 9.68
CA LEU A 491 -4.78 -18.76 9.68
C LEU A 491 -4.93 -18.20 8.26
N ALA A 492 -3.99 -18.51 7.36
CA ALA A 492 -4.08 -18.10 5.96
C ALA A 492 -5.29 -18.73 5.25
N ALA A 493 -5.58 -20.01 5.53
CA ALA A 493 -6.77 -20.67 5.02
C ALA A 493 -8.06 -19.99 5.50
N SER A 494 -8.15 -19.64 6.79
CA SER A 494 -9.29 -18.90 7.35
C SER A 494 -9.42 -17.49 6.75
N MET A 495 -8.33 -16.73 6.66
CA MET A 495 -8.36 -15.38 6.08
C MET A 495 -8.78 -15.43 4.62
N SER A 496 -8.16 -16.26 3.79
CA SER A 496 -8.55 -16.40 2.38
C SER A 496 -10.00 -16.85 2.21
N SER A 497 -10.51 -17.68 3.13
CA SER A 497 -11.91 -18.11 3.19
C SER A 497 -12.87 -16.93 3.44
N TYR A 498 -12.57 -16.09 4.44
CA TYR A 498 -13.38 -14.88 4.73
C TYR A 498 -13.34 -13.85 3.59
N TRP A 499 -12.14 -13.53 3.06
CA TRP A 499 -11.97 -12.55 1.98
C TRP A 499 -12.76 -12.95 0.74
N THR A 500 -12.67 -14.22 0.37
CA THR A 500 -13.37 -14.71 -0.81
C THR A 500 -14.87 -14.90 -0.57
N GLN A 501 -15.32 -15.32 0.63
CA GLN A 501 -16.74 -15.32 0.97
C GLN A 501 -17.34 -13.92 0.88
N PHE A 502 -16.61 -12.91 1.39
CA PHE A 502 -17.01 -11.52 1.24
C PHE A 502 -17.08 -11.09 -0.23
N ALA A 503 -16.10 -11.46 -1.05
CA ALA A 503 -16.12 -11.19 -2.49
C ALA A 503 -17.33 -11.83 -3.20
N TYR A 504 -17.80 -13.00 -2.75
CA TYR A 504 -19.00 -13.63 -3.30
C TYR A 504 -20.30 -12.94 -2.89
N THR A 505 -20.43 -12.53 -1.63
CA THR A 505 -21.73 -12.20 -1.03
C THR A 505 -21.84 -10.79 -0.44
N GLY A 506 -20.73 -10.10 -0.18
CA GLY A 506 -20.70 -8.87 0.62
C GLY A 506 -20.80 -9.10 2.13
N ASN A 507 -20.77 -10.37 2.57
CA ASN A 507 -20.77 -10.78 3.97
C ASN A 507 -19.74 -11.88 4.20
N PRO A 508 -18.71 -11.69 5.04
CA PRO A 508 -17.71 -12.71 5.31
C PRO A 508 -18.26 -13.91 6.11
N ASP A 509 -19.32 -13.71 6.89
CA ASP A 509 -20.07 -14.71 7.66
C ASP A 509 -19.16 -15.76 8.35
N GLN A 510 -19.28 -17.02 7.99
CA GLN A 510 -18.48 -18.15 8.47
C GLN A 510 -17.45 -18.64 7.42
N GLY A 511 -16.98 -17.75 6.55
CA GLY A 511 -16.08 -18.11 5.46
C GLY A 511 -16.74 -18.93 4.35
N ARG A 512 -15.95 -19.31 3.34
CA ARG A 512 -16.43 -20.09 2.16
C ARG A 512 -17.00 -21.45 2.51
N ASP A 513 -16.41 -22.11 3.50
CA ASP A 513 -16.77 -23.48 3.89
C ASP A 513 -17.83 -23.51 5.00
N GLY A 514 -18.25 -22.36 5.52
CA GLY A 514 -19.25 -22.23 6.58
C GLY A 514 -18.80 -22.79 7.93
N THR A 515 -17.51 -22.90 8.17
CA THR A 515 -16.93 -23.52 9.38
C THR A 515 -16.16 -22.56 10.27
N GLU A 516 -15.92 -21.35 9.77
CA GLU A 516 -15.18 -20.32 10.49
C GLU A 516 -16.01 -19.67 11.60
N THR A 517 -15.36 -18.93 12.49
CA THR A 517 -16.03 -18.08 13.49
C THR A 517 -16.96 -17.09 12.79
N PRO A 518 -18.24 -16.94 13.20
CA PRO A 518 -19.15 -15.98 12.58
C PRO A 518 -18.62 -14.54 12.69
N TRP A 519 -18.38 -13.87 11.56
CA TRP A 519 -17.93 -12.48 11.50
C TRP A 519 -19.12 -11.54 11.45
N LEU A 520 -19.40 -10.87 12.56
CA LEU A 520 -20.53 -9.97 12.71
C LEU A 520 -20.19 -8.57 12.17
N SER A 521 -21.17 -7.89 11.58
CA SER A 521 -21.00 -6.49 11.18
C SER A 521 -20.81 -5.58 12.39
N TRP A 522 -20.10 -4.47 12.19
CA TRP A 522 -19.74 -3.49 13.22
C TRP A 522 -20.93 -3.03 14.04
N GLY A 523 -20.86 -3.22 15.35
CA GLY A 523 -21.90 -2.85 16.32
C GLY A 523 -22.94 -3.93 16.57
N THR A 524 -23.02 -5.00 15.79
CA THR A 524 -23.96 -6.10 15.99
C THR A 524 -23.66 -6.80 17.31
N ASN A 525 -24.64 -6.89 18.21
CA ASN A 525 -24.50 -7.44 19.55
C ASN A 525 -23.34 -6.83 20.37
N GLY A 526 -23.00 -5.56 20.11
CA GLY A 526 -21.87 -4.87 20.75
C GLY A 526 -20.49 -5.26 20.21
N LYS A 527 -20.41 -6.19 19.26
CA LYS A 527 -19.15 -6.61 18.66
C LYS A 527 -18.62 -5.59 17.65
N ARG A 528 -17.30 -5.50 17.51
CA ARG A 528 -16.60 -4.51 16.68
C ARG A 528 -15.74 -5.18 15.61
N SER A 529 -14.68 -5.87 15.99
CA SER A 529 -13.73 -6.46 15.06
C SER A 529 -13.53 -7.96 15.29
N LEU A 530 -13.22 -8.68 14.23
CA LEU A 530 -12.71 -10.04 14.30
C LEU A 530 -11.21 -9.97 14.59
N ILE A 531 -10.76 -10.65 15.63
CA ILE A 531 -9.34 -10.89 15.87
C ILE A 531 -8.94 -12.08 15.02
N LEU A 532 -7.82 -11.96 14.31
CA LEU A 532 -7.25 -12.97 13.43
C LEU A 532 -5.89 -13.38 13.98
N ASP A 533 -5.83 -14.53 14.62
CA ASP A 533 -4.65 -15.08 15.24
C ASP A 533 -4.60 -16.60 15.09
N THR A 534 -3.45 -17.22 15.36
CA THR A 534 -3.30 -18.67 15.27
C THR A 534 -4.03 -19.40 16.39
N PRO A 535 -4.46 -20.65 16.15
CA PRO A 535 -5.10 -21.45 17.20
C PRO A 535 -4.22 -21.75 18.42
N THR A 536 -2.90 -21.61 18.26
CA THR A 536 -1.91 -21.83 19.31
C THR A 536 -1.75 -20.65 20.25
N ASP A 537 -2.21 -19.47 19.87
CA ASP A 537 -2.27 -18.27 20.69
C ASP A 537 -3.72 -17.93 21.06
N GLN A 538 -4.35 -16.91 20.49
CA GLN A 538 -5.70 -16.49 20.87
C GLN A 538 -6.78 -17.08 19.95
N GLY A 539 -6.42 -17.49 18.73
CA GLY A 539 -7.35 -17.95 17.72
C GLY A 539 -8.20 -16.84 17.11
N ILE A 540 -9.27 -17.24 16.42
CA ILE A 540 -10.16 -16.32 15.72
C ILE A 540 -11.43 -16.07 16.55
N PHE A 541 -11.69 -14.82 16.95
CA PHE A 541 -12.87 -14.47 17.75
C PHE A 541 -13.33 -13.02 17.55
N MET A 542 -14.62 -12.75 17.80
CA MET A 542 -15.19 -11.40 17.77
C MET A 542 -14.87 -10.62 19.05
N ASN A 543 -14.24 -9.45 18.89
CA ASN A 543 -13.88 -8.50 19.94
C ASN A 543 -14.93 -7.35 20.00
N ASP A 544 -15.11 -6.75 21.18
CA ASP A 544 -16.00 -5.62 21.43
C ASP A 544 -15.27 -4.29 21.68
N GLN A 545 -13.93 -4.29 21.65
CA GLN A 545 -13.12 -3.12 21.91
C GLN A 545 -13.15 -2.12 20.75
N GLN A 546 -13.34 -0.86 21.09
CA GLN A 546 -13.24 0.28 20.21
C GLN A 546 -12.24 1.28 20.80
N VAL A 547 -11.49 1.96 19.94
CA VAL A 547 -10.58 3.04 20.34
C VAL A 547 -11.24 4.38 20.08
N THR A 548 -11.13 5.30 21.04
CA THR A 548 -11.43 6.72 20.82
C THR A 548 -10.17 7.56 21.07
N LEU A 549 -10.02 8.67 20.35
CA LEU A 549 -8.86 9.56 20.57
C LEU A 549 -8.85 10.15 21.99
N GLU A 550 -10.00 10.39 22.58
CA GLU A 550 -10.11 10.95 23.93
C GLU A 550 -9.60 9.97 24.98
N GLU A 551 -10.05 8.71 24.93
CA GLU A 551 -9.59 7.65 25.83
C GLU A 551 -8.11 7.38 25.66
N LEU A 552 -7.63 7.24 24.41
CA LEU A 552 -6.22 7.00 24.12
C LEU A 552 -5.32 8.15 24.61
N ARG A 553 -5.78 9.39 24.46
CA ARG A 553 -5.07 10.58 24.95
C ARG A 553 -5.01 10.60 26.49
N HIS A 554 -6.13 10.31 27.13
CA HIS A 554 -6.19 10.23 28.59
C HIS A 554 -5.29 9.09 29.13
N GLU A 555 -5.29 7.94 28.47
CA GLU A 555 -4.42 6.81 28.78
C GLU A 555 -2.94 7.21 28.70
N LEU A 556 -2.50 7.78 27.56
CA LEU A 556 -1.10 8.18 27.35
C LEU A 556 -0.61 9.21 28.38
N ILE A 557 -1.45 10.22 28.68
CA ILE A 557 -1.09 11.28 29.63
C ILE A 557 -0.89 10.69 31.05
N ASN A 558 -1.70 9.70 31.41
CA ASN A 558 -1.72 9.13 32.77
C ASN A 558 -1.01 7.77 32.87
N ASP A 559 -0.35 7.28 31.82
CA ASP A 559 0.33 5.99 31.87
C ASP A 559 1.47 6.02 32.92
N PRO A 560 1.36 5.20 33.98
CA PRO A 560 2.37 5.16 35.05
C PRO A 560 3.72 4.57 34.60
N ASN A 561 3.75 3.84 33.48
CA ASN A 561 4.95 3.25 32.95
C ASN A 561 5.81 4.25 32.16
N ILE A 562 5.25 5.41 31.80
CA ILE A 562 5.98 6.51 31.15
C ILE A 562 6.49 7.45 32.24
N THR A 563 7.68 7.19 32.75
CA THR A 563 8.29 7.98 33.82
C THR A 563 9.13 9.16 33.31
N ASP A 564 9.63 9.09 32.06
CA ASP A 564 10.37 10.17 31.43
C ASP A 564 9.41 11.19 30.76
N PRO A 565 9.43 12.47 31.17
CA PRO A 565 8.62 13.50 30.56
C PRO A 565 8.91 13.68 29.07
N GLN A 566 10.18 13.51 28.62
CA GLN A 566 10.56 13.62 27.22
C GLN A 566 9.93 12.47 26.39
N GLU A 567 9.94 11.24 26.90
CA GLU A 567 9.25 10.12 26.25
C GLU A 567 7.76 10.41 26.10
N ARG A 568 7.09 10.86 27.15
CA ARG A 568 5.66 11.23 27.13
C ARG A 568 5.35 12.30 26.09
N CYS A 569 6.17 13.35 26.01
CA CYS A 569 6.03 14.41 25.01
C CYS A 569 6.19 13.88 23.59
N ASN A 570 7.23 13.05 23.35
CA ASN A 570 7.48 12.46 22.04
C ASN A 570 6.36 11.54 21.59
N LEU A 571 5.86 10.68 22.50
CA LEU A 571 4.71 9.81 22.26
C LEU A 571 3.45 10.62 21.94
N TYR A 572 3.15 11.66 22.73
CA TYR A 572 1.99 12.51 22.51
C TYR A 572 2.02 13.15 21.11
N ARG A 573 3.16 13.78 20.75
CA ARG A 573 3.32 14.43 19.43
C ARG A 573 3.30 13.44 18.27
N GLY A 574 3.85 12.24 18.45
CA GLY A 574 3.87 11.20 17.42
C GLY A 574 2.49 10.58 17.18
N THR A 575 1.73 10.37 18.26
CA THR A 575 0.40 9.73 18.24
C THR A 575 -0.69 10.72 17.79
N PHE A 576 -0.66 11.96 18.30
CA PHE A 576 -1.68 13.00 18.08
C PHE A 576 -1.11 14.15 17.24
N ARG A 577 -0.64 13.86 16.03
CA ARG A 577 0.03 14.84 15.14
C ARG A 577 -0.80 16.10 14.89
N ASP A 578 -2.11 15.94 14.71
CA ASP A 578 -3.04 17.04 14.46
C ASP A 578 -3.21 17.95 15.68
N LEU A 579 -2.91 17.46 16.87
CA LEU A 579 -2.95 18.19 18.14
C LEU A 579 -1.57 18.63 18.63
N ALA A 580 -0.49 18.38 17.89
CA ALA A 580 0.90 18.63 18.32
C ALA A 580 1.18 20.11 18.69
N ALA A 581 0.41 21.06 18.17
CA ALA A 581 0.50 22.49 18.48
C ALA A 581 -0.54 22.95 19.54
N SER A 582 -1.39 22.06 20.05
CA SER A 582 -2.46 22.38 21.00
C SER A 582 -1.93 22.89 22.34
N PRO A 583 -2.76 23.60 23.15
CA PRO A 583 -2.41 23.97 24.52
C PRO A 583 -2.09 22.75 25.39
N GLU A 584 -2.77 21.63 25.18
CA GLU A 584 -2.54 20.38 25.91
C GLU A 584 -1.17 19.76 25.55
N ALA A 585 -0.82 19.72 24.27
CA ALA A 585 0.52 19.29 23.84
C ALA A 585 1.63 20.13 24.49
N LYS A 586 1.42 21.45 24.59
CA LYS A 586 2.36 22.37 25.28
C LYS A 586 2.45 22.03 26.77
N ALA A 587 1.33 21.68 27.42
CA ALA A 587 1.32 21.30 28.83
C ALA A 587 2.02 19.95 29.07
N VAL A 588 1.75 18.93 28.23
CA VAL A 588 2.39 17.61 28.28
C VAL A 588 3.90 17.70 28.04
N CYS A 589 4.34 18.62 27.19
CA CYS A 589 5.74 18.87 26.85
C CYS A 589 6.41 19.98 27.71
N ALA A 590 5.74 20.48 28.74
CA ALA A 590 6.32 21.52 29.59
C ALA A 590 7.47 20.94 30.44
N GLY A 591 8.66 21.49 30.28
CA GLY A 591 9.86 21.04 31.02
C GLY A 591 10.72 20.01 30.30
N THR A 592 10.43 19.71 29.02
CA THR A 592 11.26 18.82 28.16
C THR A 592 12.21 19.62 27.27
#